data_051c82b971fc89f1613cce4c767f363c
#
_entry.id   051c82b971fc89f1613cce4c767f363c
#
_cell.length_a   1.000
_cell.length_b   1.000
_cell.length_c   1.000
_cell.angle_alpha   90.00
_cell.angle_beta   90.00
_cell.angle_gamma   90.00
#
_symmetry.space_group_name_H-M   'P 1'
#
loop_
_entity.id
_entity.type
_entity.pdbx_description
1 polymer ?
#
loop_
_entity_poly.entity_id
_entity_poly.type
_entity_poly.pdbx_seq_one_letter_code
_entity_poly.pdbx_strand_id
1 'polypeptide(L)'
;AGFQMEMKEDSNEYMYKDGMMSNDIFSFANASGNVIAGEDRTHWATMGAYLKLNWNYDNIYFFEFSGRYDGSSRFAKGNRWGFFPSFSAGYDIARTDYFQRLKLPVSQLKVRVSYGRLGNQNGAGLYDYLATMSLDALGSNGWLLPTASSASAIKGTIAKTPKMVSPFITWEKVDNANLGLDLMLFDNRLSLEANIYQRMTRDMIGPAEAIPDISGIASENRSKINNATLRNRGWELSVNWHDQLKCGFSYGVGFNVFSYKAVVTKYNNPDGTIYNNHTGYGPNKGYYEGMDLGEIWGYQADDLFMTNREIDDYLRKVDMSALKPDDMWRRGDLKYIDSNNDGKIDGGDGTIYNHGDLKIIGNTTPKYSFGINLNVGYKGFEVSTLLQGVAKRDFPISGSSYMFSAGSYNFKEHLDYFSPETPNGFLPRLTSWKNNQDFYVNTGYNSTRYLLNAAYMRMKNLTVSYNFDKKLLKHIGISRLKLYVACDNLFTVTKLPKQFDPETLNQVNGMAGGTTTEAPGDRKSTRLNSSHI
;
A
#
# COMPACT_ATOMS: atom_id res chain seq x y z
N ALA A 1 -19.95 21.67 -21.80
CA ALA A 1 -18.55 21.93 -22.09
C ALA A 1 -18.00 22.86 -21.02
N GLY A 2 -16.71 22.75 -20.72
CA GLY A 2 -16.04 23.63 -19.77
C GLY A 2 -14.54 23.65 -19.97
N PHE A 3 -13.90 24.57 -19.25
CA PHE A 3 -12.47 24.75 -19.18
C PHE A 3 -12.06 24.78 -17.71
N GLN A 4 -10.93 24.18 -17.39
CA GLN A 4 -10.36 24.15 -16.04
C GLN A 4 -8.87 24.49 -16.13
N MET A 5 -8.40 25.27 -15.17
CA MET A 5 -6.98 25.55 -14.99
C MET A 5 -6.66 25.47 -13.51
N GLU A 6 -5.55 24.86 -13.20
CA GLU A 6 -5.01 24.76 -11.84
C GLU A 6 -3.52 25.11 -11.89
N MET A 7 -3.09 25.95 -10.97
CA MET A 7 -1.69 26.29 -10.79
C MET A 7 -1.35 26.18 -9.30
N LYS A 8 -0.23 25.58 -9.00
CA LYS A 8 0.31 25.48 -7.65
C LYS A 8 1.73 26.01 -7.64
N GLU A 9 2.00 26.85 -6.66
CA GLU A 9 3.34 27.32 -6.31
C GLU A 9 3.58 26.97 -4.85
N ASP A 10 4.67 26.30 -4.59
CA ASP A 10 5.14 25.97 -3.25
C ASP A 10 6.45 26.74 -3.02
N SER A 11 6.48 27.53 -1.95
CA SER A 11 7.68 28.20 -1.47
C SER A 11 7.95 27.72 -0.05
N ASN A 12 9.16 27.22 0.18
CA ASN A 12 9.63 26.81 1.49
C ASN A 12 10.90 27.59 1.83
N GLU A 13 10.79 28.40 2.87
CA GLU A 13 11.90 29.20 3.38
C GLU A 13 12.24 28.68 4.77
N TYR A 14 13.51 28.47 5.03
CA TYR A 14 13.96 28.05 6.34
C TYR A 14 15.19 28.84 6.79
N MET A 15 15.25 29.02 8.09
CA MET A 15 16.40 29.62 8.76
C MET A 15 16.63 28.88 10.07
N TYR A 16 17.86 28.46 10.31
CA TYR A 16 18.24 27.87 11.59
C TYR A 16 19.63 28.34 12.04
N LYS A 17 19.91 28.16 13.31
CA LYS A 17 21.15 28.51 13.96
C LYS A 17 21.49 27.47 15.00
N ASP A 18 22.70 26.92 14.95
CA ASP A 18 23.17 25.90 15.88
C ASP A 18 23.76 26.48 17.15
N GLY A 19 24.05 25.63 18.14
CA GLY A 19 24.79 26.03 19.35
C GLY A 19 23.94 26.80 20.33
N MET A 20 22.74 26.35 20.67
CA MET A 20 21.92 26.91 21.73
C MET A 20 22.66 26.89 23.06
N MET A 21 22.77 28.04 23.74
CA MET A 21 23.39 28.16 25.07
C MET A 21 22.49 27.64 26.21
N SER A 22 21.18 27.59 26.00
CA SER A 22 20.21 27.06 26.94
C SER A 22 19.09 26.36 26.19
N ASN A 23 18.58 25.23 26.73
CA ASN A 23 17.42 24.52 26.20
C ASN A 23 16.08 25.15 26.65
N ASP A 24 16.12 26.14 27.53
CA ASP A 24 14.91 26.77 28.09
C ASP A 24 14.51 28.04 27.33
N ILE A 25 15.43 28.62 26.53
CA ILE A 25 15.21 29.87 25.81
C ILE A 25 15.44 29.63 24.31
N PHE A 26 14.37 29.49 23.55
CA PHE A 26 14.37 29.30 22.10
C PHE A 26 14.43 30.66 21.39
N SER A 27 15.64 31.18 21.18
CA SER A 27 15.88 32.44 20.47
C SER A 27 17.15 32.38 19.64
N PHE A 28 17.15 32.95 18.44
CA PHE A 28 18.36 33.10 17.62
C PHE A 28 19.48 33.85 18.34
N ALA A 29 19.15 34.76 19.25
CA ALA A 29 20.14 35.50 20.06
C ALA A 29 20.85 34.58 21.07
N ASN A 30 20.22 33.50 21.49
CA ASN A 30 20.74 32.50 22.44
C ASN A 30 21.54 31.37 21.74
N ALA A 31 21.79 31.47 20.44
CA ALA A 31 22.57 30.49 19.70
C ALA A 31 23.87 31.11 19.21
N SER A 32 24.98 30.40 19.34
CA SER A 32 26.32 30.86 19.03
C SER A 32 26.82 30.55 17.61
N GLY A 33 26.15 29.62 16.92
CA GLY A 33 26.51 29.19 15.56
C GLY A 33 26.19 30.23 14.49
N ASN A 34 26.51 29.93 13.24
CA ASN A 34 26.15 30.75 12.10
C ASN A 34 24.68 30.58 11.72
N VAL A 35 24.06 31.63 11.22
CA VAL A 35 22.74 31.55 10.61
C VAL A 35 22.85 30.85 9.27
N ILE A 36 22.10 29.80 9.09
CA ILE A 36 21.93 29.09 7.83
C ILE A 36 20.49 29.32 7.37
N ALA A 37 20.37 29.88 6.17
CA ALA A 37 19.07 30.12 5.52
C ALA A 37 19.03 29.46 4.15
N GLY A 38 17.88 28.99 3.74
CA GLY A 38 17.67 28.43 2.42
C GLY A 38 16.26 28.67 1.94
N GLU A 39 16.05 28.52 0.65
CA GLU A 39 14.78 28.70 -0.03
C GLU A 39 14.63 27.64 -1.12
N ASP A 40 13.47 27.01 -1.18
CA ASP A 40 13.06 26.11 -2.23
C ASP A 40 11.75 26.61 -2.85
N ARG A 41 11.71 26.78 -4.16
CA ARG A 41 10.48 27.13 -4.89
C ARG A 41 10.19 26.11 -5.96
N THR A 42 8.96 25.64 -5.98
CA THR A 42 8.46 24.75 -7.03
C THR A 42 7.12 25.21 -7.52
N HIS A 43 6.84 25.01 -8.81
CA HIS A 43 5.55 25.33 -9.38
C HIS A 43 5.15 24.31 -10.45
N TRP A 44 3.85 24.13 -10.61
CA TRP A 44 3.28 23.37 -11.73
C TRP A 44 1.91 23.94 -12.11
N ALA A 45 1.51 23.67 -13.32
CA ALA A 45 0.20 24.06 -13.81
C ALA A 45 -0.40 22.97 -14.68
N THR A 46 -1.72 22.81 -14.59
CA THR A 46 -2.53 22.02 -15.53
C THR A 46 -3.62 22.88 -16.10
N MET A 47 -4.00 22.62 -17.34
CA MET A 47 -5.16 23.22 -17.95
C MET A 47 -5.84 22.20 -18.87
N GLY A 48 -7.15 22.29 -19.02
CA GLY A 48 -7.88 21.37 -19.86
C GLY A 48 -9.25 21.87 -20.25
N ALA A 49 -9.67 21.42 -21.41
CA ALA A 49 -11.04 21.59 -21.90
C ALA A 49 -11.76 20.26 -21.83
N TYR A 50 -13.04 20.29 -21.48
CA TYR A 50 -13.86 19.09 -21.41
C TYR A 50 -15.23 19.26 -21.98
N LEU A 51 -15.77 18.16 -22.50
CA LEU A 51 -17.13 18.03 -22.97
C LEU A 51 -17.77 16.81 -22.30
N LYS A 52 -19.02 16.96 -21.87
CA LYS A 52 -19.84 15.87 -21.35
C LYS A 52 -21.22 15.91 -22.04
N LEU A 53 -21.64 14.78 -22.57
CA LEU A 53 -22.93 14.55 -23.17
C LEU A 53 -23.63 13.42 -22.43
N ASN A 54 -24.83 13.66 -21.93
CA ASN A 54 -25.69 12.67 -21.30
C ASN A 54 -26.97 12.55 -22.12
N TRP A 55 -27.35 11.34 -22.41
CA TRP A 55 -28.60 11.03 -23.07
C TRP A 55 -29.35 9.95 -22.28
N ASN A 56 -30.61 10.19 -22.03
CA ASN A 56 -31.50 9.27 -21.34
C ASN A 56 -32.81 9.20 -22.15
N TYR A 57 -33.20 8.00 -22.51
CA TYR A 57 -34.45 7.76 -23.18
C TYR A 57 -35.34 6.87 -22.33
N ASP A 58 -36.47 7.42 -21.92
CA ASP A 58 -37.54 6.77 -21.15
C ASP A 58 -37.08 6.08 -19.83
N ASN A 59 -35.93 6.50 -19.28
CA ASN A 59 -35.27 5.86 -18.18
C ASN A 59 -34.97 4.36 -18.39
N ILE A 60 -34.99 3.92 -19.64
CA ILE A 60 -34.66 2.56 -20.09
C ILE A 60 -33.24 2.53 -20.64
N TYR A 61 -32.91 3.46 -21.52
CA TYR A 61 -31.60 3.55 -22.18
C TYR A 61 -30.83 4.76 -21.67
N PHE A 62 -29.61 4.52 -21.25
CA PHE A 62 -28.71 5.54 -20.75
C PHE A 62 -27.44 5.52 -21.57
N PHE A 63 -26.98 6.69 -22.01
CA PHE A 63 -25.72 6.83 -22.68
C PHE A 63 -25.02 8.09 -22.18
N GLU A 64 -23.73 7.96 -21.86
CA GLU A 64 -22.88 9.08 -21.50
C GLU A 64 -21.58 9.03 -22.29
N PHE A 65 -21.19 10.17 -22.80
CA PHE A 65 -19.89 10.42 -23.37
C PHE A 65 -19.24 11.58 -22.63
N SER A 66 -17.98 11.45 -22.25
CA SER A 66 -17.17 12.56 -21.81
C SER A 66 -15.79 12.50 -22.46
N GLY A 67 -15.23 13.66 -22.77
CA GLY A 67 -13.89 13.79 -23.30
C GLY A 67 -13.18 14.96 -22.64
N ARG A 68 -11.93 14.76 -22.26
CA ARG A 68 -11.04 15.80 -21.72
C ARG A 68 -9.78 15.89 -22.55
N TYR A 69 -9.35 17.10 -22.81
CA TYR A 69 -8.07 17.40 -23.45
C TYR A 69 -7.25 18.23 -22.46
N ASP A 70 -6.32 17.60 -21.78
CA ASP A 70 -5.58 18.16 -20.66
C ASP A 70 -4.11 18.33 -20.98
N GLY A 71 -3.52 19.45 -20.53
CA GLY A 71 -2.10 19.75 -20.64
C GLY A 71 -1.47 19.95 -19.27
N SER A 72 -0.21 19.52 -19.11
CA SER A 72 0.56 19.66 -17.87
C SER A 72 1.94 20.24 -18.11
N SER A 73 2.36 21.16 -17.24
CA SER A 73 3.70 21.73 -17.25
C SER A 73 4.80 20.76 -16.82
N ARG A 74 4.44 19.59 -16.26
CA ARG A 74 5.41 18.56 -15.86
C ARG A 74 6.10 17.86 -17.02
N PHE A 75 5.55 18.03 -18.24
CA PHE A 75 6.06 17.41 -19.46
C PHE A 75 6.71 18.41 -20.40
N ALA A 76 7.66 17.97 -21.21
CA ALA A 76 8.30 18.77 -22.24
C ALA A 76 7.27 19.28 -23.27
N LYS A 77 7.60 20.39 -23.96
CA LYS A 77 6.68 21.13 -24.83
C LYS A 77 5.92 20.28 -25.85
N GLY A 78 6.51 19.21 -26.37
CA GLY A 78 5.86 18.31 -27.36
C GLY A 78 4.93 17.25 -26.73
N ASN A 79 5.01 16.98 -25.42
CA ASN A 79 4.36 15.84 -24.75
C ASN A 79 3.38 16.26 -23.64
N ARG A 80 3.05 17.56 -23.57
CA ARG A 80 2.20 18.14 -22.51
C ARG A 80 0.76 17.70 -22.58
N TRP A 81 0.23 17.49 -23.77
CA TRP A 81 -1.19 17.35 -24.02
C TRP A 81 -1.61 15.90 -24.18
N GLY A 82 -2.71 15.52 -23.53
CA GLY A 82 -3.34 14.20 -23.63
C GLY A 82 -4.84 14.29 -23.83
N PHE A 83 -5.40 13.35 -24.60
CA PHE A 83 -6.85 13.20 -24.77
C PHE A 83 -7.36 11.98 -24.01
N PHE A 84 -8.40 12.19 -23.19
CA PHE A 84 -8.93 11.23 -22.24
C PHE A 84 -10.45 11.07 -22.44
N PRO A 85 -10.88 10.17 -23.34
CA PRO A 85 -12.29 9.87 -23.58
C PRO A 85 -12.86 8.89 -22.56
N SER A 86 -14.17 8.98 -22.32
CA SER A 86 -14.93 8.03 -21.52
C SER A 86 -16.33 7.83 -22.11
N PHE A 87 -16.80 6.58 -22.10
CA PHE A 87 -18.11 6.17 -22.57
C PHE A 87 -18.78 5.31 -21.53
N SER A 88 -20.07 5.49 -21.32
CA SER A 88 -20.87 4.54 -20.57
C SER A 88 -22.23 4.33 -21.22
N ALA A 89 -22.74 3.11 -21.12
CA ALA A 89 -24.08 2.74 -21.54
C ALA A 89 -24.76 1.94 -20.45
N GLY A 90 -26.06 2.14 -20.29
CA GLY A 90 -26.89 1.42 -19.35
C GLY A 90 -28.23 1.04 -20.00
N TYR A 91 -28.70 -0.15 -19.65
CA TYR A 91 -29.99 -0.65 -20.11
C TYR A 91 -30.76 -1.21 -18.92
N ASP A 92 -31.89 -0.58 -18.59
CA ASP A 92 -32.78 -1.04 -17.51
C ASP A 92 -33.88 -1.93 -18.11
N ILE A 93 -33.64 -3.22 -18.07
CA ILE A 93 -34.51 -4.25 -18.64
C ILE A 93 -35.87 -4.28 -17.92
N ALA A 94 -35.87 -4.05 -16.59
CA ALA A 94 -37.09 -4.10 -15.80
C ALA A 94 -38.14 -3.05 -16.20
N ARG A 95 -37.69 -1.96 -16.81
CA ARG A 95 -38.60 -0.88 -17.26
C ARG A 95 -39.19 -1.08 -18.64
N THR A 96 -38.78 -2.13 -19.35
CA THR A 96 -39.31 -2.43 -20.68
C THR A 96 -40.69 -3.06 -20.60
N ASP A 97 -41.59 -2.76 -21.55
CA ASP A 97 -42.97 -3.25 -21.60
C ASP A 97 -43.06 -4.79 -21.59
N TYR A 98 -42.14 -5.45 -22.32
CA TYR A 98 -42.13 -6.92 -22.36
C TYR A 98 -41.78 -7.53 -21.02
N PHE A 99 -40.84 -6.91 -20.24
CA PHE A 99 -40.46 -7.41 -18.92
C PHE A 99 -41.55 -7.15 -17.87
N GLN A 100 -42.21 -5.99 -17.91
CA GLN A 100 -43.30 -5.63 -17.00
C GLN A 100 -44.51 -6.57 -17.18
N ARG A 101 -44.75 -7.11 -18.38
CA ARG A 101 -45.80 -8.12 -18.64
C ARG A 101 -45.58 -9.44 -17.86
N LEU A 102 -44.33 -9.73 -17.50
CA LEU A 102 -43.98 -10.94 -16.73
C LEU A 102 -44.43 -10.87 -15.27
N LYS A 103 -44.76 -9.68 -14.76
CA LYS A 103 -45.20 -9.41 -13.38
C LYS A 103 -44.27 -10.01 -12.31
N LEU A 104 -42.98 -10.04 -12.57
CA LEU A 104 -41.98 -10.50 -11.63
C LEU A 104 -41.76 -9.46 -10.53
N PRO A 105 -41.36 -9.85 -9.30
CA PRO A 105 -41.08 -8.94 -8.20
C PRO A 105 -39.72 -8.23 -8.37
N VAL A 106 -39.44 -7.71 -9.59
CA VAL A 106 -38.20 -7.06 -9.96
C VAL A 106 -38.50 -5.59 -10.24
N SER A 107 -38.01 -4.71 -9.41
CA SER A 107 -38.19 -3.24 -9.56
C SER A 107 -37.14 -2.62 -10.46
N GLN A 108 -35.95 -3.19 -10.51
CA GLN A 108 -34.84 -2.78 -11.37
C GLN A 108 -34.02 -3.98 -11.81
N LEU A 109 -33.65 -4.01 -13.08
CA LEU A 109 -32.67 -4.94 -13.64
C LEU A 109 -31.87 -4.15 -14.68
N LYS A 110 -30.80 -3.50 -14.23
CA LYS A 110 -30.00 -2.63 -15.07
C LYS A 110 -28.62 -3.22 -15.31
N VAL A 111 -28.28 -3.38 -16.59
CA VAL A 111 -26.92 -3.72 -17.02
C VAL A 111 -26.19 -2.46 -17.40
N ARG A 112 -24.96 -2.32 -16.95
CA ARG A 112 -24.11 -1.16 -17.22
C ARG A 112 -22.79 -1.62 -17.82
N VAL A 113 -22.34 -0.90 -18.84
CA VAL A 113 -20.99 -1.06 -19.39
C VAL A 113 -20.33 0.31 -19.45
N SER A 114 -19.07 0.39 -19.10
CA SER A 114 -18.30 1.62 -19.24
C SER A 114 -16.85 1.33 -19.63
N TYR A 115 -16.31 2.26 -20.39
CA TYR A 115 -14.90 2.33 -20.71
C TYR A 115 -14.45 3.78 -20.62
N GLY A 116 -13.32 4.02 -19.94
CA GLY A 116 -12.77 5.37 -19.82
C GLY A 116 -11.26 5.35 -19.75
N ARG A 117 -10.64 6.36 -20.32
CA ARG A 117 -9.22 6.65 -20.20
C ARG A 117 -9.02 7.87 -19.32
N LEU A 118 -8.09 7.76 -18.37
CA LEU A 118 -7.64 8.85 -17.50
C LEU A 118 -6.15 9.07 -17.72
N GLY A 119 -5.70 10.32 -17.60
CA GLY A 119 -4.30 10.69 -17.56
C GLY A 119 -3.81 10.80 -16.12
N ASN A 120 -2.64 10.23 -15.82
CA ASN A 120 -1.95 10.44 -14.57
C ASN A 120 -0.59 11.11 -14.83
N GLN A 121 -0.33 12.21 -14.16
CA GLN A 121 0.93 12.96 -14.24
C GLN A 121 1.85 12.74 -13.04
N ASN A 122 1.37 12.07 -11.99
CA ASN A 122 2.08 12.01 -10.70
C ASN A 122 3.34 11.13 -10.72
N GLY A 123 3.50 10.28 -11.74
CA GLY A 123 4.74 9.52 -11.96
C GLY A 123 5.92 10.40 -12.41
N ALA A 124 5.63 11.57 -13.03
CA ALA A 124 6.64 12.53 -13.44
C ALA A 124 6.96 13.54 -12.33
N GLY A 125 8.23 13.79 -12.09
CA GLY A 125 8.67 14.93 -11.29
C GLY A 125 8.35 16.27 -11.96
N LEU A 126 8.46 17.36 -11.21
CA LEU A 126 8.06 18.68 -11.72
C LEU A 126 8.95 19.16 -12.87
N TYR A 127 10.21 18.72 -12.89
CA TYR A 127 11.24 19.19 -13.82
C TYR A 127 12.06 18.05 -14.44
N ASP A 128 11.51 16.83 -14.49
CA ASP A 128 12.21 15.62 -14.99
C ASP A 128 12.66 15.73 -16.46
N TYR A 129 12.13 16.72 -17.21
CA TYR A 129 12.53 17.00 -18.59
C TYR A 129 13.64 18.04 -18.73
N LEU A 130 14.09 18.66 -17.61
CA LEU A 130 15.15 19.65 -17.60
C LEU A 130 16.47 19.01 -17.15
N ALA A 131 17.52 19.16 -17.95
CA ALA A 131 18.85 18.78 -17.55
C ALA A 131 19.36 19.75 -16.47
N THR A 132 19.58 19.23 -15.26
CA THR A 132 20.09 20.00 -14.14
C THR A 132 21.45 19.46 -13.71
N MET A 133 22.33 20.33 -13.29
CA MET A 133 23.61 19.98 -12.71
C MET A 133 23.61 20.40 -11.24
N SER A 134 23.84 19.45 -10.35
CA SER A 134 23.97 19.78 -8.93
C SER A 134 25.38 20.25 -8.62
N LEU A 135 25.45 21.32 -7.84
CA LEU A 135 26.69 21.82 -7.26
C LEU A 135 26.71 21.34 -5.80
N ASP A 136 27.67 20.50 -5.46
CA ASP A 136 27.91 20.14 -4.06
C ASP A 136 29.03 21.04 -3.51
N ALA A 137 28.72 21.81 -2.49
CA ALA A 137 29.73 22.26 -1.57
C ALA A 137 30.34 21.02 -0.92
N LEU A 138 31.62 20.82 -1.07
CA LEU A 138 32.32 19.62 -0.68
C LEU A 138 31.90 19.11 0.69
N GLY A 139 31.10 18.05 0.68
CA GLY A 139 30.84 17.20 1.84
C GLY A 139 32.09 16.46 2.32
N SER A 140 31.92 15.41 3.10
CA SER A 140 32.99 14.62 3.75
C SER A 140 34.08 14.06 2.81
N ASN A 141 33.87 14.04 1.50
CA ASN A 141 34.77 13.46 0.50
C ASN A 141 35.39 14.51 -0.43
N GLY A 142 35.37 15.77 -0.05
CA GLY A 142 35.82 16.84 -0.93
C GLY A 142 37.32 17.06 -0.99
N TRP A 143 37.79 17.46 -2.16
CA TRP A 143 39.18 17.87 -2.38
C TRP A 143 39.45 19.19 -1.67
N LEU A 144 40.48 19.19 -0.84
CA LEU A 144 41.02 20.42 -0.26
C LEU A 144 41.97 21.03 -1.28
N LEU A 145 41.66 22.23 -1.75
CA LEU A 145 42.53 22.98 -2.65
C LEU A 145 43.48 23.84 -1.82
N PRO A 146 44.79 23.70 -1.97
CA PRO A 146 45.73 24.57 -1.29
C PRO A 146 45.59 26.02 -1.79
N THR A 147 45.56 26.98 -0.89
CA THR A 147 45.61 28.39 -1.23
C THR A 147 47.07 28.87 -1.20
N ALA A 148 47.43 29.69 -2.17
CA ALA A 148 48.83 30.17 -2.33
C ALA A 148 49.34 31.02 -1.17
N SER A 149 48.50 31.44 -0.23
CA SER A 149 48.87 32.42 0.80
C SER A 149 48.52 32.06 2.25
N SER A 150 47.96 30.90 2.51
CA SER A 150 47.61 30.51 3.91
C SER A 150 47.63 29.02 4.12
N ALA A 151 47.91 28.59 5.36
CA ALA A 151 47.81 27.19 5.81
C ALA A 151 46.37 26.65 5.81
N SER A 152 45.40 27.36 5.28
CA SER A 152 43.98 26.99 5.22
C SER A 152 43.66 26.44 3.85
N ALA A 153 43.20 25.19 3.79
CA ALA A 153 42.69 24.61 2.57
C ALA A 153 41.25 25.11 2.31
N ILE A 154 40.95 25.48 1.08
CA ILE A 154 39.61 25.86 0.66
C ILE A 154 38.88 24.60 0.17
N LYS A 155 37.69 24.38 0.66
CA LYS A 155 36.78 23.37 0.07
C LYS A 155 36.26 23.89 -1.28
N GLY A 156 36.62 23.21 -2.35
CA GLY A 156 36.10 23.56 -3.68
C GLY A 156 34.63 23.14 -3.84
N THR A 157 33.89 23.77 -4.73
CA THR A 157 32.57 23.32 -5.17
C THR A 157 32.75 22.38 -6.35
N ILE A 158 32.13 21.20 -6.27
CA ILE A 158 32.17 20.22 -7.35
C ILE A 158 30.82 20.26 -8.11
N ALA A 159 30.92 20.41 -9.43
CA ALA A 159 29.78 20.16 -10.32
C ALA A 159 29.68 18.65 -10.58
N LYS A 160 28.54 18.05 -10.23
CA LYS A 160 28.28 16.66 -10.55
C LYS A 160 27.86 16.48 -12.00
N THR A 161 28.09 15.29 -12.54
CA THR A 161 27.55 14.91 -13.85
C THR A 161 26.06 15.19 -13.92
N PRO A 162 25.56 15.89 -14.97
CA PRO A 162 24.14 16.18 -15.09
C PRO A 162 23.32 14.90 -15.13
N LYS A 163 22.12 14.95 -14.57
CA LYS A 163 21.17 13.85 -14.74
C LYS A 163 20.80 13.68 -16.20
N MET A 164 20.73 12.43 -16.65
CA MET A 164 20.13 12.16 -17.94
C MET A 164 18.64 12.48 -17.88
N VAL A 165 18.15 13.15 -18.90
CA VAL A 165 16.74 13.51 -19.03
C VAL A 165 16.14 12.86 -20.27
N SER A 166 14.89 12.48 -20.19
CA SER A 166 14.11 12.06 -21.34
C SER A 166 13.09 13.14 -21.70
N PRO A 167 13.21 13.77 -22.85
CA PRO A 167 12.20 14.72 -23.30
C PRO A 167 10.89 14.05 -23.71
N PHE A 168 10.85 12.73 -23.76
CA PHE A 168 9.71 11.93 -24.22
C PHE A 168 8.76 11.49 -23.11
N ILE A 169 9.07 11.83 -21.84
CA ILE A 169 8.16 11.56 -20.72
C ILE A 169 6.82 12.25 -20.96
N THR A 170 5.74 11.49 -20.84
CA THR A 170 4.37 11.94 -21.05
C THR A 170 3.41 11.30 -20.03
N TRP A 171 2.12 11.58 -20.19
CA TRP A 171 1.07 11.06 -19.34
C TRP A 171 1.07 9.53 -19.25
N GLU A 172 0.98 9.02 -18.05
CA GLU A 172 0.56 7.64 -17.82
C GLU A 172 -0.93 7.53 -18.15
N LYS A 173 -1.33 6.47 -18.83
CA LYS A 173 -2.71 6.25 -19.29
C LYS A 173 -3.37 5.15 -18.46
N VAL A 174 -4.49 5.46 -17.84
CA VAL A 174 -5.28 4.50 -17.07
C VAL A 174 -6.55 4.19 -17.85
N ASP A 175 -6.56 3.04 -18.51
CA ASP A 175 -7.75 2.50 -19.20
C ASP A 175 -8.55 1.67 -18.21
N ASN A 176 -9.82 2.00 -18.00
CA ASN A 176 -10.72 1.30 -17.10
C ASN A 176 -11.95 0.80 -17.89
N ALA A 177 -12.16 -0.51 -17.91
CA ALA A 177 -13.34 -1.16 -18.44
C ALA A 177 -14.13 -1.80 -17.31
N ASN A 178 -15.44 -1.57 -17.26
CA ASN A 178 -16.32 -2.10 -16.21
C ASN A 178 -17.62 -2.65 -16.84
N LEU A 179 -18.07 -3.78 -16.31
CA LEU A 179 -19.40 -4.35 -16.53
C LEU A 179 -20.09 -4.46 -15.17
N GLY A 180 -21.25 -3.82 -15.05
CA GLY A 180 -22.04 -3.79 -13.81
C GLY A 180 -23.46 -4.31 -14.01
N LEU A 181 -24.01 -4.86 -12.96
CA LEU A 181 -25.39 -5.31 -12.83
C LEU A 181 -26.01 -4.70 -11.56
N ASP A 182 -27.12 -3.99 -11.71
CA ASP A 182 -27.93 -3.49 -10.61
C ASP A 182 -29.28 -4.22 -10.62
N LEU A 183 -29.61 -4.87 -9.52
CA LEU A 183 -30.84 -5.63 -9.36
C LEU A 183 -31.56 -5.18 -8.09
N MET A 184 -32.84 -4.82 -8.21
CA MET A 184 -33.73 -4.54 -7.08
C MET A 184 -34.95 -5.43 -7.14
N LEU A 185 -35.23 -6.10 -6.02
CA LEU A 185 -36.31 -7.08 -5.88
C LEU A 185 -37.21 -6.75 -4.70
N PHE A 186 -38.42 -7.31 -4.72
CA PHE A 186 -39.39 -7.30 -3.60
C PHE A 186 -39.71 -5.86 -3.13
N ASP A 187 -40.14 -5.00 -4.06
CA ASP A 187 -40.43 -3.59 -3.76
C ASP A 187 -39.23 -2.85 -3.14
N ASN A 188 -38.05 -3.09 -3.71
CA ASN A 188 -36.76 -2.52 -3.31
C ASN A 188 -36.25 -3.00 -1.94
N ARG A 189 -36.79 -4.05 -1.35
CA ARG A 189 -36.29 -4.62 -0.09
C ARG A 189 -34.91 -5.25 -0.27
N LEU A 190 -34.67 -5.92 -1.39
CA LEU A 190 -33.37 -6.49 -1.75
C LEU A 190 -32.76 -5.67 -2.87
N SER A 191 -31.55 -5.14 -2.64
CA SER A 191 -30.70 -4.59 -3.69
C SER A 191 -29.40 -5.39 -3.81
N LEU A 192 -29.04 -5.69 -5.06
CA LEU A 192 -27.79 -6.34 -5.40
C LEU A 192 -27.09 -5.50 -6.46
N GLU A 193 -25.83 -5.21 -6.22
CA GLU A 193 -24.93 -4.57 -7.19
C GLU A 193 -23.70 -5.45 -7.37
N ALA A 194 -23.41 -5.83 -8.62
CA ALA A 194 -22.24 -6.63 -8.96
C ALA A 194 -21.46 -5.92 -10.07
N ASN A 195 -20.15 -5.82 -9.90
CA ASN A 195 -19.25 -5.21 -10.86
C ASN A 195 -18.06 -6.13 -11.13
N ILE A 196 -17.64 -6.23 -12.39
CA ILE A 196 -16.35 -6.78 -12.78
C ILE A 196 -15.61 -5.72 -13.59
N TYR A 197 -14.33 -5.55 -13.30
CA TYR A 197 -13.56 -4.51 -13.95
C TYR A 197 -12.14 -4.95 -14.32
N GLN A 198 -11.61 -4.28 -15.33
CA GLN A 198 -10.21 -4.31 -15.66
C GLN A 198 -9.68 -2.89 -15.77
N ARG A 199 -8.68 -2.58 -14.96
CA ARG A 199 -7.91 -1.34 -15.02
C ARG A 199 -6.52 -1.65 -15.57
N MET A 200 -6.13 -0.96 -16.63
CA MET A 200 -4.82 -1.10 -17.26
C MET A 200 -4.09 0.23 -17.17
N THR A 201 -3.05 0.31 -16.38
CA THR A 201 -2.19 1.50 -16.34
C THR A 201 -1.04 1.27 -17.30
N ARG A 202 -1.06 2.00 -18.41
CA ARG A 202 -0.06 1.94 -19.48
C ARG A 202 0.85 3.14 -19.45
N ASP A 203 2.00 2.98 -20.09
CA ASP A 203 2.98 4.04 -20.23
C ASP A 203 3.39 4.58 -18.83
N MET A 204 3.42 3.69 -17.81
CA MET A 204 3.90 4.06 -16.49
C MET A 204 5.38 4.41 -16.57
N ILE A 205 5.76 5.41 -15.80
CA ILE A 205 7.15 5.83 -15.71
C ILE A 205 7.94 4.80 -14.91
N GLY A 206 8.85 4.14 -15.58
CA GLY A 206 9.72 3.09 -15.06
C GLY A 206 11.21 3.41 -15.22
N PRO A 207 12.08 2.46 -14.84
CA PRO A 207 13.51 2.60 -15.00
C PRO A 207 13.88 2.69 -16.48
N ALA A 208 14.93 3.46 -16.77
CA ALA A 208 15.52 3.51 -18.09
C ALA A 208 16.10 2.15 -18.50
N GLU A 209 16.41 2.01 -19.77
CA GLU A 209 17.23 0.90 -20.26
C GLU A 209 18.60 0.88 -19.57
N ALA A 210 19.14 -0.32 -19.40
CA ALA A 210 20.46 -0.48 -18.83
C ALA A 210 21.50 0.20 -19.73
N ILE A 211 22.28 1.07 -19.16
CA ILE A 211 23.42 1.71 -19.83
C ILE A 211 24.68 1.04 -19.29
N PRO A 212 25.65 0.67 -20.14
CA PRO A 212 26.91 0.08 -19.69
C PRO A 212 27.59 0.97 -18.64
N ASP A 213 28.13 0.37 -17.59
CA ASP A 213 28.74 1.09 -16.47
C ASP A 213 29.98 1.92 -16.89
N ILE A 214 30.61 1.58 -18.01
CA ILE A 214 31.68 2.36 -18.62
C ILE A 214 31.25 3.80 -18.99
N SER A 215 29.94 4.07 -19.08
CA SER A 215 29.42 5.42 -19.28
C SER A 215 29.68 6.37 -18.12
N GLY A 216 30.03 5.84 -16.93
CA GLY A 216 30.23 6.60 -15.71
C GLY A 216 28.95 7.23 -15.15
N ILE A 217 27.77 6.87 -15.67
CA ILE A 217 26.50 7.42 -15.22
C ILE A 217 25.92 6.50 -14.16
N ALA A 218 25.87 6.99 -12.93
CA ALA A 218 25.28 6.28 -11.82
C ALA A 218 23.79 5.98 -12.06
N SER A 219 23.29 4.86 -11.54
CA SER A 219 21.92 4.37 -11.79
C SER A 219 20.83 5.39 -11.41
N GLU A 220 21.06 6.17 -10.35
CA GLU A 220 20.16 7.23 -9.89
C GLU A 220 20.11 8.45 -10.83
N ASN A 221 21.11 8.60 -11.70
CA ASN A 221 21.18 9.68 -12.68
C ASN A 221 20.69 9.28 -14.07
N ARG A 222 20.25 8.02 -14.25
CA ARG A 222 19.67 7.55 -15.51
C ARG A 222 18.27 8.13 -15.71
N SER A 223 17.90 8.41 -16.94
CA SER A 223 16.57 8.96 -17.26
C SER A 223 15.48 7.92 -17.02
N LYS A 224 14.33 8.36 -16.55
CA LYS A 224 13.11 7.53 -16.53
C LYS A 224 12.43 7.59 -17.90
N ILE A 225 11.67 6.58 -18.25
CA ILE A 225 10.90 6.51 -19.50
C ILE A 225 9.52 5.88 -19.24
N ASN A 226 8.57 6.09 -20.15
CA ASN A 226 7.24 5.48 -20.10
C ASN A 226 7.28 4.05 -20.67
N ASN A 227 7.68 3.06 -19.89
CA ASN A 227 7.92 1.68 -20.36
C ASN A 227 7.27 0.58 -19.53
N ALA A 228 6.56 0.92 -18.47
CA ALA A 228 5.92 -0.08 -17.61
C ALA A 228 4.40 -0.12 -17.80
N THR A 229 3.81 -1.29 -17.56
CA THR A 229 2.36 -1.51 -17.63
C THR A 229 1.90 -2.42 -16.51
N LEU A 230 0.83 -1.99 -15.83
CA LEU A 230 0.18 -2.72 -14.75
C LEU A 230 -1.27 -3.04 -15.14
N ARG A 231 -1.68 -4.30 -14.98
CA ARG A 231 -3.06 -4.74 -15.15
C ARG A 231 -3.67 -5.12 -13.83
N ASN A 232 -4.75 -4.45 -13.44
CA ASN A 232 -5.55 -4.78 -12.27
C ASN A 232 -6.92 -5.30 -12.75
N ARG A 233 -7.30 -6.50 -12.32
CA ARG A 233 -8.62 -7.10 -12.53
C ARG A 233 -9.25 -7.37 -11.18
N GLY A 234 -10.51 -7.01 -11.06
CA GLY A 234 -11.24 -7.21 -9.82
C GLY A 234 -12.73 -7.36 -10.04
N TRP A 235 -13.40 -7.68 -8.96
CA TRP A 235 -14.83 -7.77 -8.87
C TRP A 235 -15.31 -7.23 -7.53
N GLU A 236 -16.54 -6.74 -7.51
CA GLU A 236 -17.20 -6.16 -6.35
C GLU A 236 -18.64 -6.67 -6.30
N LEU A 237 -19.10 -6.99 -5.12
CA LEU A 237 -20.48 -7.42 -4.84
C LEU A 237 -20.99 -6.68 -3.62
N SER A 238 -22.17 -6.06 -3.76
CA SER A 238 -22.90 -5.45 -2.66
C SER A 238 -24.32 -6.03 -2.64
N VAL A 239 -24.74 -6.47 -1.48
CA VAL A 239 -26.09 -7.01 -1.25
C VAL A 239 -26.68 -6.30 -0.03
N ASN A 240 -27.82 -5.65 -0.20
CA ASN A 240 -28.51 -5.01 0.90
C ASN A 240 -29.94 -5.50 0.98
N TRP A 241 -30.35 -5.87 2.18
CA TRP A 241 -31.72 -6.20 2.52
C TRP A 241 -32.23 -5.23 3.56
N HIS A 242 -33.42 -4.68 3.37
CA HIS A 242 -34.12 -3.91 4.38
C HIS A 242 -35.62 -4.22 4.38
N ASP A 243 -36.22 -4.28 5.55
CA ASP A 243 -37.63 -4.50 5.68
C ASP A 243 -38.16 -3.85 6.97
N GLN A 244 -39.47 -3.63 6.98
CA GLN A 244 -40.22 -3.14 8.14
C GLN A 244 -41.44 -3.99 8.37
N LEU A 245 -41.52 -4.65 9.53
CA LEU A 245 -42.63 -5.45 9.91
C LEU A 245 -43.84 -4.61 10.38
N LYS A 246 -45.04 -5.14 10.28
CA LYS A 246 -46.27 -4.45 10.69
C LYS A 246 -46.29 -4.03 12.17
N CYS A 247 -45.51 -4.69 13.02
CA CYS A 247 -45.36 -4.34 14.44
C CYS A 247 -44.45 -3.11 14.66
N GLY A 248 -43.92 -2.50 13.60
CA GLY A 248 -43.01 -1.35 13.68
C GLY A 248 -41.54 -1.73 13.90
N PHE A 249 -41.20 -3.02 13.85
CA PHE A 249 -39.78 -3.47 13.85
C PHE A 249 -39.19 -3.30 12.45
N SER A 250 -38.10 -2.56 12.35
CA SER A 250 -37.32 -2.37 11.11
C SER A 250 -35.95 -3.01 11.24
N TYR A 251 -35.49 -3.63 10.17
CA TYR A 251 -34.14 -4.21 10.11
C TYR A 251 -33.54 -4.06 8.72
N GLY A 252 -32.23 -3.95 8.70
CA GLY A 252 -31.45 -3.88 7.48
C GLY A 252 -30.12 -4.62 7.66
N VAL A 253 -29.74 -5.38 6.63
CA VAL A 253 -28.48 -6.10 6.55
C VAL A 253 -27.84 -5.74 5.22
N GLY A 254 -26.66 -5.13 5.28
CA GLY A 254 -25.83 -4.85 4.10
C GLY A 254 -24.55 -5.66 4.15
N PHE A 255 -24.18 -6.25 3.04
CA PHE A 255 -22.91 -6.95 2.85
C PHE A 255 -22.25 -6.45 1.58
N ASN A 256 -21.00 -6.06 1.69
CA ASN A 256 -20.15 -5.77 0.53
C ASN A 256 -18.86 -6.58 0.59
N VAL A 257 -18.36 -6.98 -0.55
CA VAL A 257 -17.09 -7.68 -0.67
C VAL A 257 -16.45 -7.35 -2.01
N PHE A 258 -15.15 -7.16 -2.00
CA PHE A 258 -14.39 -7.00 -3.23
C PHE A 258 -13.05 -7.70 -3.15
N SER A 259 -12.54 -8.06 -4.32
CA SER A 259 -11.20 -8.62 -4.46
C SER A 259 -10.61 -8.24 -5.80
N TYR A 260 -9.30 -8.05 -5.84
CA TYR A 260 -8.58 -7.74 -7.07
C TYR A 260 -7.23 -8.44 -7.13
N LYS A 261 -6.71 -8.53 -8.36
CA LYS A 261 -5.35 -8.99 -8.66
C LYS A 261 -4.68 -7.98 -9.57
N ALA A 262 -3.50 -7.48 -9.16
CA ALA A 262 -2.71 -6.52 -9.90
C ALA A 262 -1.43 -7.20 -10.40
N VAL A 263 -1.28 -7.31 -11.72
CA VAL A 263 -0.17 -8.03 -12.36
C VAL A 263 0.64 -7.05 -13.21
N VAL A 264 1.94 -7.05 -13.02
CA VAL A 264 2.90 -6.35 -13.89
C VAL A 264 2.93 -7.05 -15.24
N THR A 265 2.51 -6.38 -16.30
CA THR A 265 2.44 -6.96 -17.65
C THR A 265 3.55 -6.49 -18.57
N LYS A 266 4.24 -5.40 -18.19
CA LYS A 266 5.44 -4.93 -18.86
C LYS A 266 6.31 -4.19 -17.85
N TYR A 267 7.58 -4.53 -17.81
CA TYR A 267 8.58 -3.86 -16.98
C TYR A 267 9.99 -4.14 -17.53
N ASN A 268 10.86 -3.14 -17.43
CA ASN A 268 12.23 -3.28 -17.91
C ASN A 268 13.10 -3.99 -16.88
N ASN A 269 13.04 -5.32 -16.89
CA ASN A 269 13.87 -6.23 -16.10
C ASN A 269 14.20 -7.46 -16.98
N PRO A 270 15.12 -7.32 -17.93
CA PRO A 270 15.39 -8.37 -18.93
C PRO A 270 15.98 -9.65 -18.30
N ASP A 271 16.71 -9.52 -17.20
CA ASP A 271 17.32 -10.65 -16.50
C ASP A 271 16.33 -11.39 -15.60
N GLY A 272 15.12 -10.84 -15.43
CA GLY A 272 14.10 -11.42 -14.55
C GLY A 272 14.51 -11.46 -13.08
N THR A 273 15.36 -10.54 -12.65
CA THR A 273 15.86 -10.53 -11.26
C THR A 273 14.73 -10.30 -10.26
N ILE A 274 14.73 -11.09 -9.19
CA ILE A 274 13.81 -10.99 -8.04
C ILE A 274 14.49 -10.28 -6.86
N TYR A 275 15.31 -9.29 -7.13
CA TYR A 275 16.19 -8.57 -6.21
C TYR A 275 15.54 -8.30 -4.85
N ASN A 276 16.18 -8.83 -3.79
CA ASN A 276 15.81 -8.61 -2.38
C ASN A 276 14.36 -8.92 -2.01
N ASN A 277 13.57 -9.51 -2.90
CA ASN A 277 12.19 -9.87 -2.59
C ASN A 277 12.11 -11.01 -1.56
N HIS A 278 13.21 -11.70 -1.32
CA HIS A 278 13.33 -12.79 -0.33
C HIS A 278 13.93 -12.36 1.00
N THR A 279 14.43 -11.12 1.09
CA THR A 279 14.94 -10.56 2.35
C THR A 279 13.94 -9.57 2.92
N GLY A 280 13.79 -9.55 4.23
CA GLY A 280 13.05 -8.50 4.93
C GLY A 280 13.79 -7.15 4.91
N TYR A 281 14.98 -7.06 4.32
CA TYR A 281 15.80 -5.86 4.24
C TYR A 281 15.95 -5.38 2.80
N GLY A 282 15.75 -4.10 2.59
CA GLY A 282 15.94 -3.42 1.32
C GLY A 282 14.63 -3.16 0.56
N PRO A 283 14.59 -2.11 -0.25
CA PRO A 283 13.42 -1.86 -1.08
C PRO A 283 13.27 -2.98 -2.10
N ASN A 284 12.08 -3.50 -2.26
CA ASN A 284 11.72 -4.36 -3.39
C ASN A 284 11.97 -3.57 -4.67
N LYS A 285 13.10 -3.79 -5.31
CA LYS A 285 13.47 -3.08 -6.54
C LYS A 285 13.20 -3.90 -7.81
N GLY A 286 12.85 -5.16 -7.66
CA GLY A 286 12.67 -6.06 -8.79
C GLY A 286 11.21 -6.33 -9.09
N TYR A 287 10.57 -5.47 -9.88
CA TYR A 287 9.37 -5.90 -10.61
C TYR A 287 9.80 -6.70 -11.83
N TYR A 288 9.02 -7.70 -12.19
CA TYR A 288 9.20 -8.49 -13.41
C TYR A 288 7.85 -8.75 -14.07
N GLU A 289 7.88 -9.09 -15.35
CA GLU A 289 6.66 -9.42 -16.10
C GLU A 289 6.01 -10.69 -15.57
N GLY A 290 4.72 -10.61 -15.26
CA GLY A 290 3.96 -11.70 -14.63
C GLY A 290 3.83 -11.58 -13.11
N MET A 291 4.58 -10.72 -12.44
CA MET A 291 4.54 -10.52 -11.01
C MET A 291 3.15 -10.08 -10.53
N ASP A 292 2.58 -10.78 -9.54
CA ASP A 292 1.41 -10.30 -8.78
C ASP A 292 1.90 -9.31 -7.71
N LEU A 293 1.41 -8.07 -7.75
CA LEU A 293 1.85 -7.07 -6.79
C LEU A 293 1.60 -7.54 -5.35
N GLY A 294 2.62 -7.36 -4.53
CA GLY A 294 2.60 -7.77 -3.13
C GLY A 294 3.02 -9.21 -2.89
N GLU A 295 3.40 -9.99 -3.90
CA GLU A 295 3.96 -11.33 -3.68
C GLU A 295 5.23 -11.27 -2.84
N ILE A 296 5.40 -12.30 -2.02
CA ILE A 296 6.51 -12.43 -1.08
C ILE A 296 7.32 -13.65 -1.49
N TRP A 297 8.55 -13.41 -1.93
CA TRP A 297 9.53 -14.47 -2.12
C TRP A 297 10.19 -14.80 -0.78
N GLY A 298 10.46 -16.09 -0.54
CA GLY A 298 11.11 -16.54 0.67
C GLY A 298 11.37 -18.03 0.66
N TYR A 299 12.08 -18.49 1.68
CA TYR A 299 12.37 -19.90 1.88
C TYR A 299 11.23 -20.60 2.61
N GLN A 300 11.03 -21.87 2.31
CA GLN A 300 10.20 -22.73 3.14
C GLN A 300 11.02 -23.17 4.35
N ALA A 301 10.47 -23.02 5.54
CA ALA A 301 11.06 -23.47 6.79
C ALA A 301 10.19 -24.58 7.40
N ASP A 302 10.83 -25.64 7.86
CA ASP A 302 10.19 -26.73 8.58
C ASP A 302 9.91 -26.29 10.05
N ASP A 303 10.98 -26.14 10.81
CA ASP A 303 10.95 -25.68 12.21
C ASP A 303 12.33 -25.14 12.61
N LEU A 304 12.63 -25.10 13.90
CA LEU A 304 13.96 -24.85 14.44
C LEU A 304 14.70 -26.18 14.63
N PHE A 305 16.03 -26.17 14.49
CA PHE A 305 16.84 -27.30 14.89
C PHE A 305 16.78 -27.50 16.42
N MET A 306 16.30 -28.66 16.87
CA MET A 306 16.13 -28.97 18.28
C MET A 306 17.37 -29.57 18.91
N THR A 307 18.17 -30.34 18.15
CA THR A 307 19.34 -31.06 18.67
C THR A 307 20.53 -30.92 17.72
N ASN A 308 21.76 -31.04 18.27
CA ASN A 308 22.97 -31.06 17.43
C ASN A 308 22.99 -32.26 16.49
N ARG A 309 22.48 -33.41 16.94
CA ARG A 309 22.37 -34.61 16.06
C ARG A 309 21.49 -34.35 14.85
N GLU A 310 20.39 -33.65 15.04
CA GLU A 310 19.52 -33.26 13.94
C GLU A 310 20.24 -32.36 12.94
N ILE A 311 21.06 -31.41 13.42
CA ILE A 311 21.89 -30.55 12.57
C ILE A 311 22.87 -31.39 11.77
N ASP A 312 23.63 -32.27 12.43
CA ASP A 312 24.63 -33.14 11.79
C ASP A 312 23.98 -34.06 10.75
N ASP A 313 22.83 -34.66 11.07
CA ASP A 313 22.10 -35.57 10.18
C ASP A 313 21.50 -34.81 8.99
N TYR A 314 21.11 -33.54 9.17
CA TYR A 314 20.58 -32.70 8.12
C TYR A 314 21.68 -32.21 7.17
N LEU A 315 22.78 -31.67 7.70
CA LEU A 315 23.92 -31.16 6.93
C LEU A 315 24.65 -32.25 6.10
N ARG A 316 24.53 -33.52 6.51
CA ARG A 316 25.02 -34.64 5.67
C ARG A 316 24.19 -34.86 4.42
N LYS A 317 22.94 -34.40 4.39
CA LYS A 317 22.00 -34.63 3.27
C LYS A 317 21.82 -33.40 2.42
N VAL A 318 21.90 -32.23 3.03
CA VAL A 318 21.57 -30.93 2.41
C VAL A 318 22.70 -29.95 2.69
N ASP A 319 23.29 -29.41 1.65
CA ASP A 319 24.31 -28.36 1.74
C ASP A 319 23.63 -27.00 1.98
N MET A 320 23.87 -26.41 3.13
CA MET A 320 23.39 -25.07 3.51
C MET A 320 24.50 -24.01 3.54
N SER A 321 25.68 -24.33 3.01
CA SER A 321 26.86 -23.46 3.05
C SER A 321 26.66 -22.10 2.35
N ALA A 322 25.74 -22.03 1.39
CA ALA A 322 25.36 -20.78 0.74
C ALA A 322 24.68 -19.78 1.71
N LEU A 323 24.03 -20.28 2.76
CA LEU A 323 23.38 -19.44 3.76
C LEU A 323 24.34 -19.04 4.88
N LYS A 324 25.06 -20.03 5.45
CA LYS A 324 26.15 -19.82 6.42
C LYS A 324 27.02 -21.08 6.55
N PRO A 325 28.29 -20.95 7.02
CA PRO A 325 29.19 -22.08 7.21
C PRO A 325 28.59 -23.18 8.11
N ASP A 326 28.90 -24.43 7.83
CA ASP A 326 28.34 -25.61 8.52
C ASP A 326 28.65 -25.62 10.03
N ASP A 327 29.84 -25.20 10.42
CA ASP A 327 30.28 -25.13 11.80
C ASP A 327 29.59 -24.02 12.61
N MET A 328 28.79 -23.18 11.97
CA MET A 328 28.04 -22.09 12.61
C MET A 328 26.60 -22.46 12.95
N TRP A 329 26.07 -23.58 12.47
CA TRP A 329 24.70 -24.00 12.78
C TRP A 329 24.57 -24.42 14.25
N ARG A 330 23.46 -23.97 14.89
CA ARG A 330 23.20 -24.22 16.32
C ARG A 330 21.73 -24.58 16.51
N ARG A 331 21.46 -25.25 17.64
CA ARG A 331 20.08 -25.46 18.10
C ARG A 331 19.35 -24.13 18.21
N GLY A 332 18.12 -24.09 17.73
CA GLY A 332 17.30 -22.88 17.66
C GLY A 332 17.52 -22.02 16.42
N ASP A 333 18.35 -22.46 15.45
CA ASP A 333 18.40 -21.87 14.11
C ASP A 333 17.27 -22.44 13.25
N LEU A 334 16.82 -21.66 12.25
CA LEU A 334 15.81 -22.13 11.30
C LEU A 334 16.33 -23.30 10.48
N LYS A 335 15.49 -24.32 10.34
CA LYS A 335 15.68 -25.45 9.46
C LYS A 335 14.92 -25.20 8.16
N TYR A 336 15.64 -24.88 7.11
CA TYR A 336 15.07 -24.65 5.79
C TYR A 336 14.81 -25.96 5.05
N ILE A 337 13.89 -25.93 4.09
CA ILE A 337 13.52 -27.08 3.26
C ILE A 337 14.17 -26.93 1.90
N ASP A 338 14.88 -27.96 1.45
CA ASP A 338 15.32 -28.13 0.06
C ASP A 338 14.08 -28.28 -0.81
N SER A 339 13.70 -27.19 -1.45
CA SER A 339 12.41 -27.05 -2.15
C SER A 339 12.45 -27.55 -3.59
N ASN A 340 13.63 -27.63 -4.17
CA ASN A 340 13.87 -28.10 -5.54
C ASN A 340 14.46 -29.53 -5.57
N ASN A 341 14.85 -30.08 -4.41
CA ASN A 341 15.44 -31.40 -4.19
C ASN A 341 16.78 -31.60 -4.91
N ASP A 342 17.61 -30.56 -4.94
CA ASP A 342 18.96 -30.64 -5.54
C ASP A 342 20.06 -30.94 -4.51
N GLY A 343 19.70 -31.08 -3.24
CA GLY A 343 20.59 -31.34 -2.12
C GLY A 343 21.30 -30.11 -1.58
N LYS A 344 20.85 -28.90 -1.94
CA LYS A 344 21.37 -27.62 -1.47
C LYS A 344 20.24 -26.72 -1.03
N ILE A 345 20.57 -25.67 -0.27
CA ILE A 345 19.64 -24.56 -0.01
C ILE A 345 20.31 -23.27 -0.39
N ASP A 346 19.84 -22.66 -1.47
CA ASP A 346 20.36 -21.40 -1.97
C ASP A 346 19.27 -20.57 -2.68
N GLY A 347 19.63 -19.35 -3.09
CA GLY A 347 18.73 -18.45 -3.84
C GLY A 347 18.93 -18.52 -5.35
N GLY A 348 19.69 -19.50 -5.87
CA GLY A 348 20.05 -19.56 -7.27
C GLY A 348 20.76 -18.28 -7.74
N ASP A 349 20.45 -17.83 -8.95
CA ASP A 349 20.94 -16.56 -9.50
C ASP A 349 20.13 -15.36 -9.01
N GLY A 350 19.11 -15.57 -8.18
CA GLY A 350 18.16 -14.54 -7.78
C GLY A 350 17.28 -14.05 -8.93
N THR A 351 16.96 -14.92 -9.88
CA THR A 351 16.08 -14.64 -11.02
C THR A 351 14.85 -15.53 -11.00
N ILE A 352 13.81 -15.16 -11.74
CA ILE A 352 12.62 -16.00 -11.94
C ILE A 352 12.92 -17.30 -12.69
N TYR A 353 14.06 -17.38 -13.38
CA TYR A 353 14.47 -18.54 -14.17
C TYR A 353 15.31 -19.52 -13.35
N ASN A 354 16.06 -19.01 -12.38
CA ASN A 354 16.86 -19.78 -11.44
C ASN A 354 16.82 -19.12 -10.07
N HIS A 355 15.84 -19.50 -9.29
CA HIS A 355 15.55 -18.94 -7.96
C HIS A 355 15.95 -19.89 -6.81
N GLY A 356 16.64 -21.03 -7.13
CA GLY A 356 17.01 -22.01 -6.12
C GLY A 356 15.79 -22.49 -5.31
N ASP A 357 15.89 -22.44 -4.00
CA ASP A 357 14.83 -22.83 -3.06
C ASP A 357 13.82 -21.73 -2.75
N LEU A 358 14.03 -20.54 -3.29
CA LEU A 358 13.09 -19.46 -3.11
C LEU A 358 11.75 -19.77 -3.79
N LYS A 359 10.64 -19.50 -3.08
CA LYS A 359 9.27 -19.64 -3.60
C LYS A 359 8.44 -18.43 -3.24
N ILE A 360 7.34 -18.23 -3.97
CA ILE A 360 6.32 -17.26 -3.57
C ILE A 360 5.57 -17.89 -2.39
N ILE A 361 5.87 -17.43 -1.17
CA ILE A 361 5.31 -17.96 0.08
C ILE A 361 4.04 -17.27 0.52
N GLY A 362 3.73 -16.07 -0.02
CA GLY A 362 2.54 -15.31 0.35
C GLY A 362 2.34 -14.06 -0.48
N ASN A 363 1.34 -13.27 -0.09
CA ASN A 363 1.04 -11.98 -0.74
C ASN A 363 0.53 -10.96 0.29
N THR A 364 1.13 -9.76 0.31
CA THR A 364 0.78 -8.67 1.22
C THR A 364 -0.50 -7.93 0.81
N THR A 365 -0.96 -8.10 -0.44
CA THR A 365 -2.17 -7.43 -0.94
C THR A 365 -3.41 -8.02 -0.29
N PRO A 366 -4.29 -7.20 0.32
CA PRO A 366 -5.53 -7.67 0.89
C PRO A 366 -6.43 -8.31 -0.18
N LYS A 367 -6.94 -9.51 0.09
CA LYS A 367 -7.93 -10.20 -0.74
C LYS A 367 -9.23 -10.36 0.04
N TYR A 368 -10.36 -10.29 -0.67
CA TYR A 368 -11.69 -10.41 -0.09
C TYR A 368 -11.89 -9.42 1.06
N SER A 369 -11.68 -8.14 0.79
CA SER A 369 -12.04 -7.08 1.73
C SER A 369 -13.56 -6.98 1.79
N PHE A 370 -14.12 -6.97 2.99
CA PHE A 370 -15.57 -7.01 3.19
C PHE A 370 -16.04 -6.03 4.25
N GLY A 371 -17.31 -5.63 4.13
CA GLY A 371 -18.04 -4.86 5.12
C GLY A 371 -19.42 -5.45 5.37
N ILE A 372 -19.87 -5.42 6.62
CA ILE A 372 -21.21 -5.85 7.04
C ILE A 372 -21.85 -4.71 7.82
N ASN A 373 -22.97 -4.21 7.33
CA ASN A 373 -23.78 -3.21 7.99
C ASN A 373 -25.03 -3.88 8.56
N LEU A 374 -25.30 -3.67 9.85
CA LEU A 374 -26.52 -4.16 10.49
C LEU A 374 -27.22 -2.96 11.13
N ASN A 375 -28.53 -2.84 10.85
CA ASN A 375 -29.39 -1.80 11.41
C ASN A 375 -30.67 -2.43 11.91
N VAL A 376 -31.06 -2.10 13.14
CA VAL A 376 -32.29 -2.59 13.76
C VAL A 376 -32.98 -1.43 14.44
N GLY A 377 -34.30 -1.28 14.23
CA GLY A 377 -35.09 -0.23 14.84
C GLY A 377 -36.39 -0.78 15.44
N TYR A 378 -36.75 -0.35 16.63
CA TYR A 378 -38.02 -0.69 17.27
C TYR A 378 -38.44 0.36 18.30
N LYS A 379 -39.64 0.90 18.13
CA LYS A 379 -40.28 1.83 19.11
C LYS A 379 -39.34 2.95 19.58
N GLY A 380 -38.63 3.59 18.66
CA GLY A 380 -37.70 4.71 18.97
C GLY A 380 -36.26 4.26 19.26
N PHE A 381 -36.02 2.99 19.60
CA PHE A 381 -34.66 2.45 19.69
C PHE A 381 -34.11 2.14 18.30
N GLU A 382 -32.87 2.50 18.09
CA GLU A 382 -32.12 2.15 16.87
C GLU A 382 -30.74 1.63 17.27
N VAL A 383 -30.32 0.52 16.67
CA VAL A 383 -28.99 -0.05 16.80
C VAL A 383 -28.40 -0.13 15.41
N SER A 384 -27.23 0.43 15.21
CA SER A 384 -26.48 0.30 13.97
C SER A 384 -25.05 -0.13 14.25
N THR A 385 -24.50 -1.00 13.40
CA THR A 385 -23.12 -1.44 13.51
C THR A 385 -22.51 -1.67 12.13
N LEU A 386 -21.21 -1.39 12.04
CA LEU A 386 -20.36 -1.68 10.90
C LEU A 386 -19.25 -2.64 11.33
N LEU A 387 -19.20 -3.80 10.70
CA LEU A 387 -18.09 -4.74 10.75
C LEU A 387 -17.29 -4.61 9.45
N GLN A 388 -15.99 -4.55 9.54
CA GLN A 388 -15.09 -4.48 8.40
C GLN A 388 -13.96 -5.49 8.55
N GLY A 389 -13.49 -6.06 7.45
CA GLY A 389 -12.40 -7.00 7.53
C GLY A 389 -11.74 -7.32 6.19
N VAL A 390 -10.70 -8.12 6.29
CA VAL A 390 -9.95 -8.71 5.19
C VAL A 390 -9.83 -10.19 5.46
N ALA A 391 -10.32 -11.04 4.54
CA ALA A 391 -10.35 -12.48 4.78
C ALA A 391 -9.00 -13.17 4.48
N LYS A 392 -8.14 -12.57 3.65
CA LYS A 392 -6.81 -13.11 3.34
C LYS A 392 -5.80 -11.98 3.12
N ARG A 393 -4.73 -12.01 3.88
CA ARG A 393 -3.55 -11.16 3.74
C ARG A 393 -2.40 -11.82 4.47
N ASP A 394 -1.22 -11.84 3.87
CA ASP A 394 -0.01 -12.32 4.51
C ASP A 394 0.85 -11.12 4.92
N PHE A 395 1.57 -11.27 6.03
CA PHE A 395 2.43 -10.21 6.55
C PHE A 395 3.77 -10.80 7.01
N PRO A 396 4.88 -10.55 6.27
CA PRO A 396 6.19 -10.99 6.67
C PRO A 396 6.74 -10.09 7.78
N ILE A 397 7.27 -10.69 8.83
CA ILE A 397 7.94 -9.97 9.93
C ILE A 397 9.46 -10.10 9.86
N SER A 398 9.99 -10.90 8.94
CA SER A 398 11.43 -11.04 8.71
C SER A 398 12.07 -9.69 8.41
N GLY A 399 13.25 -9.43 8.96
CA GLY A 399 13.96 -8.17 8.75
C GLY A 399 13.32 -6.94 9.38
N SER A 400 12.23 -7.09 10.08
CA SER A 400 11.57 -5.96 10.75
C SER A 400 12.16 -5.68 12.12
N SER A 401 11.89 -4.51 12.67
CA SER A 401 12.26 -4.13 14.03
C SER A 401 11.56 -5.00 15.12
N TYR A 402 10.54 -5.75 14.74
CA TYR A 402 9.92 -6.75 15.60
C TYR A 402 10.78 -8.00 15.77
N MET A 403 11.62 -8.35 14.81
CA MET A 403 12.63 -9.38 14.96
C MET A 403 13.80 -8.82 15.79
N PHE A 404 14.62 -9.70 16.36
CA PHE A 404 15.80 -9.26 17.08
C PHE A 404 16.64 -8.34 16.22
N SER A 405 16.53 -7.04 16.42
CA SER A 405 17.39 -6.11 15.75
C SER A 405 18.64 -5.84 16.58
N ALA A 406 19.72 -5.66 15.86
CA ALA A 406 21.00 -5.34 16.43
C ALA A 406 20.98 -4.05 17.26
N GLY A 407 20.48 -4.14 18.47
CA GLY A 407 20.97 -3.26 19.51
C GLY A 407 20.10 -2.10 19.95
N SER A 408 18.81 -2.03 19.63
CA SER A 408 18.09 -0.84 20.11
C SER A 408 16.84 -1.10 20.93
N TYR A 409 16.01 -2.08 20.63
CA TYR A 409 14.75 -2.25 21.34
C TYR A 409 14.41 -3.73 21.51
N ASN A 410 14.11 -4.12 22.74
CA ASN A 410 13.56 -5.42 23.06
C ASN A 410 12.12 -5.25 23.52
N PHE A 411 11.21 -5.96 22.88
CA PHE A 411 9.82 -6.05 23.29
C PHE A 411 9.62 -7.23 24.25
N LYS A 412 8.55 -7.22 25.01
CA LYS A 412 8.20 -8.34 25.88
C LYS A 412 8.05 -9.66 25.12
N GLU A 413 7.59 -9.58 23.90
CA GLU A 413 7.39 -10.70 22.98
C GLU A 413 8.71 -11.36 22.56
N HIS A 414 9.83 -10.65 22.64
CA HIS A 414 11.16 -11.21 22.40
C HIS A 414 11.59 -12.23 23.46
N LEU A 415 10.88 -12.32 24.59
CA LEU A 415 11.11 -13.37 25.59
C LEU A 415 10.63 -14.75 25.11
N ASP A 416 9.80 -14.82 24.06
CA ASP A 416 9.36 -16.06 23.42
C ASP A 416 10.37 -16.52 22.34
N TYR A 417 11.63 -16.68 22.75
CA TYR A 417 12.71 -17.16 21.91
C TYR A 417 13.11 -18.58 22.29
N PHE A 418 13.75 -19.27 21.36
CA PHE A 418 14.29 -20.60 21.61
C PHE A 418 15.40 -20.58 22.68
N SER A 419 15.20 -21.35 23.75
CA SER A 419 16.20 -21.65 24.76
C SER A 419 16.03 -23.11 25.24
N PRO A 420 16.95 -23.66 26.00
CA PRO A 420 16.75 -24.98 26.61
C PRO A 420 15.48 -25.06 27.47
N GLU A 421 15.08 -23.95 28.11
CA GLU A 421 13.89 -23.83 28.93
C GLU A 421 12.62 -23.58 28.08
N THR A 422 12.77 -22.98 26.91
CA THR A 422 11.69 -22.67 25.97
C THR A 422 11.98 -23.22 24.57
N PRO A 423 12.05 -24.54 24.38
CA PRO A 423 12.45 -25.14 23.09
C PRO A 423 11.43 -24.89 21.96
N ASN A 424 10.19 -24.59 22.33
CA ASN A 424 9.10 -24.27 21.38
C ASN A 424 8.90 -22.76 21.19
N GLY A 425 9.91 -21.93 21.52
CA GLY A 425 9.83 -20.48 21.33
C GLY A 425 9.49 -20.10 19.89
N PHE A 426 8.68 -19.07 19.73
CA PHE A 426 8.30 -18.59 18.39
C PHE A 426 9.51 -18.03 17.63
N LEU A 427 10.36 -17.24 18.32
CA LEU A 427 11.57 -16.66 17.76
C LEU A 427 12.74 -17.67 17.82
N PRO A 428 13.75 -17.52 16.94
CA PRO A 428 14.92 -18.36 16.95
C PRO A 428 15.76 -18.10 18.22
N ARG A 429 16.86 -18.81 18.36
CA ARG A 429 17.83 -18.51 19.42
C ARG A 429 18.34 -17.07 19.32
N LEU A 430 18.75 -16.51 20.43
CA LEU A 430 19.41 -15.20 20.45
C LEU A 430 20.76 -15.27 19.73
N THR A 431 20.98 -14.32 18.81
CA THR A 431 22.21 -14.20 18.05
C THR A 431 22.84 -12.82 18.25
N SER A 432 24.16 -12.75 18.20
CA SER A 432 24.86 -11.46 18.20
C SER A 432 24.76 -10.82 16.82
N TRP A 433 24.39 -9.55 16.76
CA TRP A 433 24.36 -8.79 15.51
C TRP A 433 25.73 -8.66 14.81
N LYS A 434 26.82 -8.86 15.53
CA LYS A 434 28.18 -8.90 14.96
C LYS A 434 28.35 -10.07 13.99
N ASN A 435 27.49 -11.08 14.09
CA ASN A 435 27.45 -12.18 13.15
C ASN A 435 26.28 -11.99 12.19
N ASN A 436 26.54 -11.24 11.11
CA ASN A 436 25.54 -10.94 10.10
C ASN A 436 24.90 -12.20 9.50
N GLN A 437 25.65 -13.27 9.29
CA GLN A 437 25.13 -14.51 8.69
C GLN A 437 24.08 -15.17 9.59
N ASP A 438 24.36 -15.33 10.88
CA ASP A 438 23.38 -15.85 11.84
C ASP A 438 22.11 -15.02 11.87
N PHE A 439 22.26 -13.70 11.82
CA PHE A 439 21.13 -12.79 11.81
C PHE A 439 20.27 -12.95 10.56
N TYR A 440 20.89 -12.90 9.38
CA TYR A 440 20.14 -13.02 8.11
C TYR A 440 19.44 -14.37 7.99
N VAL A 441 20.12 -15.46 8.32
CA VAL A 441 19.55 -16.80 8.23
C VAL A 441 18.37 -16.97 9.17
N ASN A 442 18.44 -16.49 10.39
CA ASN A 442 17.40 -16.72 11.37
C ASN A 442 16.24 -15.70 11.30
N THR A 443 16.51 -14.45 10.95
CA THR A 443 15.52 -13.38 11.06
C THR A 443 15.44 -12.45 9.86
N GLY A 444 16.45 -12.46 9.00
CA GLY A 444 16.56 -11.54 7.85
C GLY A 444 15.84 -12.03 6.61
N TYR A 445 15.93 -13.32 6.30
CA TYR A 445 15.25 -13.87 5.13
C TYR A 445 13.76 -14.09 5.39
N ASN A 446 12.94 -13.79 4.39
CA ASN A 446 11.54 -14.19 4.43
C ASN A 446 11.41 -15.71 4.49
N SER A 447 10.60 -16.19 5.40
CA SER A 447 10.34 -17.62 5.54
C SER A 447 8.89 -17.90 5.89
N THR A 448 8.43 -19.11 5.62
CA THR A 448 7.08 -19.52 5.99
C THR A 448 6.83 -19.50 7.50
N ARG A 449 7.89 -19.64 8.34
CA ARG A 449 7.78 -19.54 9.78
C ARG A 449 7.39 -18.15 10.28
N TYR A 450 7.94 -17.11 9.64
CA TYR A 450 7.73 -15.71 10.03
C TYR A 450 6.78 -14.97 9.09
N LEU A 451 5.95 -15.73 8.39
CA LEU A 451 4.85 -15.21 7.58
C LEU A 451 3.55 -15.28 8.39
N LEU A 452 3.09 -14.13 8.86
CA LEU A 452 1.89 -14.03 9.69
C LEU A 452 0.64 -13.92 8.83
N ASN A 453 -0.46 -14.52 9.32
CA ASN A 453 -1.77 -14.34 8.73
C ASN A 453 -2.39 -13.03 9.26
N ALA A 454 -2.49 -12.03 8.41
CA ALA A 454 -3.03 -10.70 8.71
C ALA A 454 -4.52 -10.55 8.36
N ALA A 455 -5.25 -11.65 8.20
CA ALA A 455 -6.70 -11.62 8.10
C ALA A 455 -7.32 -11.09 9.40
N TYR A 456 -8.39 -10.30 9.27
CA TYR A 456 -9.06 -9.74 10.43
C TYR A 456 -10.52 -9.40 10.15
N MET A 457 -11.29 -9.25 11.23
CA MET A 457 -12.59 -8.61 11.27
C MET A 457 -12.64 -7.68 12.47
N ARG A 458 -13.09 -6.44 12.27
CA ARG A 458 -13.21 -5.40 13.30
C ARG A 458 -14.61 -4.82 13.32
N MET A 459 -15.18 -4.66 14.51
CA MET A 459 -16.35 -3.82 14.69
C MET A 459 -15.91 -2.36 14.69
N LYS A 460 -16.13 -1.66 13.56
CA LYS A 460 -15.69 -0.28 13.37
C LYS A 460 -16.51 0.72 14.14
N ASN A 461 -17.81 0.46 14.19
CA ASN A 461 -18.74 1.33 14.91
C ASN A 461 -19.90 0.50 15.45
N LEU A 462 -20.35 0.82 16.65
CA LEU A 462 -21.62 0.39 17.22
C LEU A 462 -22.30 1.63 17.79
N THR A 463 -23.48 1.94 17.27
CA THR A 463 -24.28 3.07 17.78
C THR A 463 -25.62 2.53 18.27
N VAL A 464 -25.95 2.84 19.50
CA VAL A 464 -27.26 2.60 20.09
C VAL A 464 -27.90 3.95 20.35
N SER A 465 -29.10 4.16 19.83
CA SER A 465 -29.79 5.45 19.97
C SER A 465 -31.27 5.28 20.29
N TYR A 466 -31.84 6.31 20.91
CA TYR A 466 -33.24 6.42 21.21
C TYR A 466 -33.81 7.74 20.71
N ASN A 467 -34.80 7.68 19.86
CA ASN A 467 -35.58 8.83 19.37
C ASN A 467 -36.83 8.97 20.22
N PHE A 468 -36.96 10.09 20.92
CA PHE A 468 -38.14 10.38 21.75
C PHE A 468 -39.36 10.62 20.88
N ASP A 469 -40.55 10.20 21.40
CA ASP A 469 -41.81 10.38 20.69
C ASP A 469 -42.09 11.89 20.53
N LYS A 470 -42.45 12.31 19.33
CA LYS A 470 -42.82 13.69 19.01
C LYS A 470 -43.97 14.21 19.85
N LYS A 471 -44.90 13.33 20.29
CA LYS A 471 -46.03 13.71 21.15
C LYS A 471 -45.55 14.19 22.51
N LEU A 472 -44.59 13.52 23.13
CA LEU A 472 -43.98 13.93 24.40
C LEU A 472 -43.22 15.25 24.26
N LEU A 473 -42.45 15.41 23.18
CA LEU A 473 -41.62 16.57 22.94
C LEU A 473 -42.41 17.84 22.61
N LYS A 474 -43.59 17.71 22.01
CA LYS A 474 -44.46 18.83 21.67
C LYS A 474 -44.87 19.63 22.92
N HIS A 475 -45.04 18.96 24.07
CA HIS A 475 -45.42 19.62 25.33
C HIS A 475 -44.33 20.54 25.90
N ILE A 476 -43.06 20.29 25.51
CA ILE A 476 -41.89 21.07 25.96
C ILE A 476 -41.31 21.95 24.85
N GLY A 477 -42.02 22.07 23.72
CA GLY A 477 -41.63 22.94 22.60
C GLY A 477 -40.44 22.41 21.80
N ILE A 478 -40.04 21.15 21.96
CA ILE A 478 -38.90 20.52 21.23
C ILE A 478 -39.45 19.74 20.03
N SER A 479 -38.89 19.97 18.84
CA SER A 479 -39.30 19.30 17.60
C SER A 479 -38.71 17.91 17.45
N ARG A 480 -37.51 17.67 17.98
CA ARG A 480 -36.78 16.39 17.91
C ARG A 480 -35.76 16.28 19.04
N LEU A 481 -35.74 15.15 19.71
CA LEU A 481 -34.69 14.77 20.66
C LEU A 481 -34.24 13.34 20.36
N LYS A 482 -32.95 13.16 20.18
CA LYS A 482 -32.29 11.83 19.98
C LYS A 482 -31.12 11.78 20.97
N LEU A 483 -31.11 10.73 21.78
CA LEU A 483 -29.94 10.37 22.58
C LEU A 483 -29.23 9.19 21.90
N TYR A 484 -27.92 9.19 21.94
CA TYR A 484 -27.14 8.07 21.40
C TYR A 484 -25.85 7.82 22.17
N VAL A 485 -25.40 6.59 22.11
CA VAL A 485 -24.07 6.15 22.55
C VAL A 485 -23.41 5.50 21.34
N ALA A 486 -22.20 5.93 21.01
CA ALA A 486 -21.40 5.37 19.93
C ALA A 486 -20.08 4.85 20.48
N CYS A 487 -19.68 3.66 20.01
CA CYS A 487 -18.42 3.02 20.34
C CYS A 487 -17.69 2.70 19.04
N ASP A 488 -16.43 3.09 18.94
CA ASP A 488 -15.58 2.82 17.79
C ASP A 488 -14.54 1.75 18.11
N ASN A 489 -14.26 0.87 17.14
CA ASN A 489 -13.27 -0.20 17.23
C ASN A 489 -13.44 -1.09 18.47
N LEU A 490 -14.68 -1.48 18.77
CA LEU A 490 -15.04 -2.18 20.00
C LEU A 490 -14.28 -3.50 20.19
N PHE A 491 -14.12 -4.26 19.12
CA PHE A 491 -13.29 -5.48 19.13
C PHE A 491 -12.68 -5.74 17.75
N THR A 492 -11.58 -6.50 17.77
CA THR A 492 -10.89 -6.99 16.57
C THR A 492 -10.60 -8.48 16.75
N VAL A 493 -10.99 -9.28 15.75
CA VAL A 493 -10.64 -10.69 15.65
C VAL A 493 -9.54 -10.83 14.60
N THR A 494 -8.38 -11.32 14.98
CA THR A 494 -7.24 -11.53 14.09
C THR A 494 -6.32 -12.61 14.66
N LYS A 495 -5.50 -13.21 13.78
CA LYS A 495 -4.42 -14.13 14.18
C LYS A 495 -3.08 -13.41 14.40
N LEU A 496 -3.01 -12.12 14.13
CA LEU A 496 -1.81 -11.33 14.41
C LEU A 496 -1.52 -11.26 15.91
N PRO A 497 -0.26 -11.24 16.31
CA PRO A 497 0.14 -10.88 17.66
C PRO A 497 -0.43 -9.53 18.07
N LYS A 498 -0.70 -9.36 19.37
CA LYS A 498 -1.47 -8.22 19.92
C LYS A 498 -0.87 -6.84 19.65
N GLN A 499 0.43 -6.78 19.44
CA GLN A 499 1.15 -5.55 19.14
C GLN A 499 0.95 -5.03 17.71
N PHE A 500 0.47 -5.87 16.80
CA PHE A 500 0.16 -5.44 15.43
C PHE A 500 -1.31 -5.06 15.29
N ASP A 501 -1.55 -3.86 14.76
CA ASP A 501 -2.89 -3.49 14.29
C ASP A 501 -3.03 -3.90 12.81
N PRO A 502 -3.99 -4.77 12.46
CA PRO A 502 -4.13 -5.26 11.09
C PRO A 502 -4.49 -4.18 10.07
N GLU A 503 -4.98 -3.02 10.50
CA GLU A 503 -5.32 -1.90 9.60
C GLU A 503 -4.12 -1.03 9.26
N THR A 504 -3.12 -0.95 10.14
CA THR A 504 -1.96 -0.07 9.98
C THR A 504 -0.73 -0.78 9.40
N LEU A 505 -0.86 -2.05 9.03
CA LEU A 505 0.23 -2.80 8.40
C LEU A 505 0.67 -2.13 7.10
N ASN A 506 1.94 -1.75 7.02
CA ASN A 506 2.49 -1.17 5.82
C ASN A 506 2.53 -2.20 4.68
N GLN A 507 1.92 -1.86 3.54
CA GLN A 507 1.88 -2.73 2.36
C GLN A 507 3.16 -2.63 1.52
N VAL A 508 3.90 -1.56 1.71
CA VAL A 508 5.05 -1.25 0.89
C VAL A 508 6.29 -1.76 1.61
N ASN A 509 6.86 -2.79 1.03
CA ASN A 509 8.15 -3.33 1.41
C ASN A 509 8.13 -4.02 2.78
N GLY A 510 8.36 -5.28 2.79
CA GLY A 510 8.80 -5.93 4.03
C GLY A 510 9.90 -5.06 4.61
N MET A 511 9.54 -4.13 5.38
CA MET A 511 10.16 -3.21 6.32
C MET A 511 11.66 -3.07 6.34
N ALA A 512 12.27 -3.03 5.19
CA ALA A 512 13.63 -2.58 5.12
C ALA A 512 13.67 -1.07 5.27
N GLY A 513 13.99 -0.61 6.43
CA GLY A 513 14.48 0.75 6.66
C GLY A 513 13.51 1.89 6.36
N GLY A 514 12.24 1.62 6.28
CA GLY A 514 11.26 2.68 6.43
C GLY A 514 11.33 3.14 7.88
N THR A 515 11.70 4.37 8.10
CA THR A 515 11.57 5.10 9.35
C THR A 515 10.11 5.36 9.71
N THR A 516 9.20 4.57 9.25
CA THR A 516 7.92 4.44 9.91
C THR A 516 8.17 3.52 11.09
N THR A 517 8.66 4.11 12.11
CA THR A 517 8.35 3.80 13.48
C THR A 517 6.83 3.93 13.66
N GLU A 518 6.05 3.16 12.93
CA GLU A 518 4.80 2.73 13.48
C GLU A 518 5.21 1.73 14.54
N ALA A 519 5.44 2.28 15.72
CA ALA A 519 5.38 1.53 16.96
C ALA A 519 4.20 0.58 16.85
N PRO A 520 4.28 -0.63 17.40
CA PRO A 520 3.17 -1.55 17.51
C PRO A 520 1.94 -0.74 17.87
N GLY A 521 0.94 -0.72 16.97
CA GLY A 521 -0.15 0.24 17.06
C GLY A 521 -0.70 0.20 18.45
N ASP A 522 -0.60 1.33 19.13
CA ASP A 522 -1.21 1.50 20.42
C ASP A 522 -2.67 1.08 20.23
N ARG A 523 -3.10 0.00 20.85
CA ARG A 523 -4.51 -0.35 20.90
C ARG A 523 -5.17 0.83 21.57
N LYS A 524 -5.66 1.77 20.77
CA LYS A 524 -6.50 2.81 21.30
C LYS A 524 -7.62 2.12 22.02
N SER A 525 -7.44 2.05 23.33
CA SER A 525 -8.50 1.68 24.24
C SER A 525 -9.74 2.44 23.80
N THR A 526 -10.84 1.75 23.71
CA THR A 526 -12.16 2.28 23.43
C THR A 526 -12.36 3.56 24.24
N ARG A 527 -12.15 4.71 23.63
CA ARG A 527 -12.54 5.98 24.26
C ARG A 527 -14.03 6.13 24.01
N LEU A 528 -14.81 6.05 25.06
CA LEU A 528 -16.15 6.61 25.09
C LEU A 528 -16.01 8.10 24.78
N ASN A 529 -16.37 8.49 23.57
CA ASN A 529 -16.38 9.89 23.19
C ASN A 529 -17.65 10.53 23.78
N SER A 530 -17.52 11.09 24.98
CA SER A 530 -18.58 11.83 25.66
C SER A 530 -18.67 13.32 25.23
N SER A 531 -17.98 13.70 24.16
CA SER A 531 -17.97 15.09 23.71
C SER A 531 -18.89 15.28 22.51
N HIS A 532 -20.16 15.44 22.75
CA HIS A 532 -21.11 16.26 22.00
C HIS A 532 -22.46 16.19 22.73
N ILE A 533 -22.55 16.95 23.82
CA ILE A 533 -23.83 17.42 24.37
C ILE A 533 -24.14 18.76 23.70
#